data_84d88bac93d930d2f3745303537c6871
#
_entry.id   84d88bac93d930d2f3745303537c6871
#
_cell.length_a   1.000
_cell.length_b   1.000
_cell.length_c   1.000
_cell.angle_alpha   90.00
_cell.angle_beta   90.00
_cell.angle_gamma   90.00
#
_symmetry.space_group_name_H-M   'P 1'
#
loop_
_entity.id
_entity.type
_entity.pdbx_description
1 polymer ?
#
loop_
_entity_poly.entity_id
_entity_poly.type
_entity_poly.pdbx_seq_one_letter_code
_entity_poly.pdbx_strand_id
1 'polypeptide(L)'
;GDYSLDLPQKSMKLRAKSLYGEKTFAAALFEDRPYTEYKSVVLRNCGNDGVWSRVRDGFQSRLLDTYNTQVIHQAWKPVAVYLNGEYWGHYNLRERVDRFFIAQHEGLTLDQADDMDILVGSGSVEYGSGAEYKAMIKKLKNSDPANNPEDRAYLDANIDIDNFLEYMALEMFAGNS
;
A
#
# COMPACT_ATOMS: atom_id res chain seq x y z
N GLY A 1 -0.75 12.68 7.43
CA GLY A 1 -0.99 14.09 7.71
C GLY A 1 -1.02 14.36 9.20
N ASP A 2 -0.79 15.58 9.59
CA ASP A 2 -0.60 16.00 10.99
C ASP A 2 -1.84 15.73 11.84
N TYR A 3 -3.04 15.87 11.26
CA TYR A 3 -4.31 15.63 11.96
C TYR A 3 -4.40 14.25 12.65
N SER A 4 -3.94 13.17 12.00
CA SER A 4 -4.00 11.84 12.60
C SER A 4 -3.01 11.65 13.77
N LEU A 5 -1.98 12.51 13.87
CA LEU A 5 -1.03 12.52 14.96
C LEU A 5 -1.61 13.18 16.23
N ASP A 6 -2.60 14.06 16.08
CA ASP A 6 -3.24 14.75 17.20
C ASP A 6 -4.37 13.93 17.84
N LEU A 7 -4.87 12.89 17.14
CA LEU A 7 -5.91 12.03 17.71
C LEU A 7 -5.39 11.28 18.94
N PRO A 8 -6.21 11.15 20.01
CA PRO A 8 -5.84 10.38 21.21
C PRO A 8 -5.49 8.93 20.89
N GLN A 9 -6.25 8.29 20.03
CA GLN A 9 -6.01 6.93 19.54
C GLN A 9 -4.96 6.94 18.43
N LYS A 10 -3.75 6.44 18.73
CA LYS A 10 -2.63 6.42 17.79
C LYS A 10 -2.63 5.17 16.93
N SER A 11 -2.24 5.30 15.67
CA SER A 11 -1.91 4.14 14.83
C SER A 11 -0.66 3.45 15.35
N MET A 12 -0.62 2.12 15.28
CA MET A 12 0.49 1.31 15.75
C MET A 12 0.98 0.40 14.62
N LYS A 13 2.31 0.30 14.48
CA LYS A 13 2.96 -0.69 13.63
C LYS A 13 3.39 -1.87 14.47
N LEU A 14 2.90 -3.04 14.15
CA LEU A 14 3.35 -4.30 14.72
C LEU A 14 4.37 -4.94 13.78
N ARG A 15 5.53 -5.30 14.30
CA ARG A 15 6.59 -5.95 13.53
C ARG A 15 7.13 -7.15 14.27
N ALA A 16 7.10 -8.31 13.64
CA ALA A 16 7.72 -9.52 14.16
C ALA A 16 9.25 -9.40 14.13
N LYS A 17 9.89 -9.75 15.25
CA LYS A 17 11.35 -9.75 15.41
C LYS A 17 11.79 -11.01 16.13
N SER A 18 12.86 -11.65 15.66
CA SER A 18 13.46 -12.84 16.27
C SER A 18 13.88 -12.65 17.74
N LEU A 19 14.06 -11.40 18.18
CA LEU A 19 14.35 -11.09 19.59
C LEU A 19 13.17 -11.43 20.52
N TYR A 20 11.94 -11.42 19.99
CA TYR A 20 10.71 -11.65 20.76
C TYR A 20 9.98 -12.95 20.38
N GLY A 21 10.57 -13.77 19.52
CA GLY A 21 9.99 -15.01 19.02
C GLY A 21 10.19 -15.19 17.52
N GLU A 22 9.14 -15.45 16.80
CA GLU A 22 9.19 -15.68 15.35
C GLU A 22 9.51 -14.42 14.56
N LYS A 23 10.08 -14.61 13.36
CA LYS A 23 10.43 -13.51 12.44
C LYS A 23 9.23 -12.97 11.68
N THR A 24 8.12 -13.71 11.66
CA THR A 24 6.87 -13.39 10.96
C THR A 24 5.69 -13.68 11.88
N PHE A 25 4.57 -13.04 11.62
CA PHE A 25 3.26 -13.45 12.16
C PHE A 25 2.73 -14.57 11.27
N ALA A 26 2.80 -15.81 11.73
CA ALA A 26 2.31 -16.99 11.03
C ALA A 26 0.82 -17.21 11.33
N ALA A 27 -0.05 -16.46 10.66
CA ALA A 27 -1.50 -16.56 10.82
C ALA A 27 -2.24 -16.04 9.57
N ALA A 28 -3.37 -16.64 9.23
CA ALA A 28 -4.29 -16.13 8.22
C ALA A 28 -4.98 -14.85 8.73
N LEU A 29 -4.27 -13.72 8.69
CA LEU A 29 -4.78 -12.45 9.21
C LEU A 29 -5.89 -11.87 8.34
N PHE A 30 -5.85 -12.08 7.04
CA PHE A 30 -6.81 -11.60 6.06
C PHE A 30 -7.36 -12.78 5.24
N GLU A 31 -8.67 -12.89 5.15
CA GLU A 31 -9.35 -14.02 4.49
C GLU A 31 -9.22 -13.98 2.96
N ASP A 32 -9.01 -12.80 2.42
CA ASP A 32 -8.89 -12.49 0.99
C ASP A 32 -7.43 -12.53 0.47
N ARG A 33 -6.48 -13.00 1.29
CA ARG A 33 -5.09 -13.16 0.89
C ARG A 33 -4.67 -14.64 0.87
N PRO A 34 -3.93 -15.09 -0.17
CA PRO A 34 -3.49 -16.48 -0.30
C PRO A 34 -2.31 -16.85 0.60
N TYR A 35 -1.72 -15.87 1.29
CA TYR A 35 -0.56 -16.06 2.17
C TYR A 35 -0.93 -15.86 3.63
N THR A 36 -0.16 -16.50 4.52
CA THR A 36 -0.42 -16.54 5.96
C THR A 36 0.77 -16.05 6.80
N GLU A 37 1.79 -15.49 6.16
CA GLU A 37 2.96 -14.96 6.84
C GLU A 37 3.10 -13.45 6.60
N TYR A 38 3.23 -12.69 7.70
CA TYR A 38 3.36 -11.24 7.63
C TYR A 38 4.56 -10.77 8.45
N LYS A 39 5.46 -9.99 7.85
CA LYS A 39 6.59 -9.38 8.56
C LYS A 39 6.16 -8.26 9.48
N SER A 40 5.21 -7.49 9.03
CA SER A 40 4.64 -6.37 9.77
C SER A 40 3.21 -6.10 9.31
N VAL A 41 2.40 -5.59 10.23
CA VAL A 41 1.03 -5.12 9.98
C VAL A 41 0.83 -3.78 10.68
N VAL A 42 -0.20 -3.06 10.27
CA VAL A 42 -0.56 -1.76 10.86
C VAL A 42 -1.94 -1.85 11.51
N LEU A 43 -2.02 -1.43 12.76
CA LEU A 43 -3.28 -1.09 13.41
C LEU A 43 -3.53 0.39 13.18
N ARG A 44 -4.40 0.72 12.22
CA ARG A 44 -4.69 2.09 11.82
C ARG A 44 -5.88 2.63 12.63
N ASN A 45 -5.73 3.84 13.14
CA ASN A 45 -6.77 4.55 13.91
C ASN A 45 -7.87 5.18 13.04
N CYS A 46 -8.01 4.75 11.78
CA CYS A 46 -8.92 5.27 10.76
C CYS A 46 -8.54 6.66 10.19
N GLY A 47 -7.42 7.25 10.59
CA GLY A 47 -6.92 8.51 10.02
C GLY A 47 -7.94 9.64 10.08
N ASN A 48 -8.11 10.36 8.96
CA ASN A 48 -9.05 11.49 8.87
C ASN A 48 -10.53 11.07 9.03
N ASP A 49 -10.86 9.80 8.79
CA ASP A 49 -12.19 9.23 8.99
C ASP A 49 -12.44 8.79 10.46
N GLY A 50 -11.46 8.97 11.34
CA GLY A 50 -11.50 8.47 12.72
C GLY A 50 -12.64 9.02 13.59
N VAL A 51 -13.15 10.20 13.27
CA VAL A 51 -14.28 10.84 13.95
C VAL A 51 -15.61 10.70 13.19
N TRP A 52 -15.59 10.06 12.02
CA TRP A 52 -16.74 9.86 11.16
C TRP A 52 -17.14 8.38 11.08
N SER A 53 -17.10 7.80 9.88
CA SER A 53 -17.55 6.43 9.62
C SER A 53 -16.57 5.36 10.11
N ARG A 54 -15.26 5.69 10.16
CA ARG A 54 -14.13 4.79 10.49
C ARG A 54 -13.92 3.62 9.52
N VAL A 55 -14.63 3.58 8.41
CA VAL A 55 -14.59 2.47 7.45
C VAL A 55 -14.25 2.89 6.02
N ARG A 56 -14.10 4.19 5.75
CA ARG A 56 -13.92 4.72 4.38
C ARG A 56 -12.75 4.07 3.66
N ASP A 57 -11.55 4.08 4.27
CA ASP A 57 -10.36 3.45 3.69
C ASP A 57 -10.57 1.95 3.44
N GLY A 58 -11.19 1.26 4.42
CA GLY A 58 -11.47 -0.17 4.31
C GLY A 58 -12.52 -0.51 3.26
N PHE A 59 -13.53 0.34 3.13
CA PHE A 59 -14.53 0.20 2.09
C PHE A 59 -13.92 0.31 0.69
N GLN A 60 -13.01 1.27 0.47
CA GLN A 60 -12.28 1.39 -0.80
C GLN A 60 -11.46 0.14 -1.10
N SER A 61 -10.68 -0.38 -0.14
CA SER A 61 -9.93 -1.63 -0.32
C SER A 61 -10.86 -2.81 -0.68
N ARG A 62 -12.00 -2.93 0.02
CA ARG A 62 -12.97 -4.00 -0.26
C ARG A 62 -13.63 -3.88 -1.63
N LEU A 63 -13.82 -2.66 -2.10
CA LEU A 63 -14.33 -2.39 -3.43
C LEU A 63 -13.37 -2.92 -4.50
N LEU A 64 -12.06 -2.71 -4.32
CA LEU A 64 -11.03 -3.20 -5.21
C LEU A 64 -11.02 -4.75 -5.27
N ASP A 65 -11.15 -5.42 -4.13
CA ASP A 65 -11.28 -6.88 -4.08
C ASP A 65 -12.49 -7.39 -4.90
N THR A 66 -13.60 -6.64 -4.88
CA THR A 66 -14.84 -7.00 -5.58
C THR A 66 -14.72 -6.88 -7.10
N TYR A 67 -13.97 -5.90 -7.58
CA TYR A 67 -13.80 -5.64 -9.01
C TYR A 67 -12.67 -6.43 -9.66
N ASN A 68 -11.97 -7.28 -8.92
CA ASN A 68 -10.85 -8.08 -9.43
C ASN A 68 -9.83 -7.22 -10.19
N THR A 69 -9.47 -6.08 -9.61
CA THR A 69 -8.52 -5.13 -10.18
C THR A 69 -7.09 -5.68 -10.17
N GLN A 70 -6.27 -5.24 -11.12
CA GLN A 70 -4.82 -5.47 -11.12
C GLN A 70 -4.08 -4.49 -10.22
N VAL A 71 -4.75 -3.44 -9.73
CA VAL A 71 -4.16 -2.46 -8.81
C VAL A 71 -3.89 -3.09 -7.45
N ILE A 72 -2.63 -3.16 -7.07
CA ILE A 72 -2.22 -3.68 -5.75
C ILE A 72 -2.78 -2.79 -4.65
N HIS A 73 -3.45 -3.40 -3.68
CA HIS A 73 -4.05 -2.70 -2.56
C HIS A 73 -3.90 -3.49 -1.25
N GLN A 74 -3.94 -2.78 -0.14
CA GLN A 74 -3.80 -3.38 1.19
C GLN A 74 -5.08 -4.11 1.59
N ALA A 75 -4.96 -5.34 2.09
CA ALA A 75 -6.04 -5.99 2.81
C ALA A 75 -6.42 -5.20 4.07
N TRP A 76 -7.69 -5.29 4.44
CA TRP A 76 -8.28 -4.57 5.56
C TRP A 76 -9.20 -5.46 6.40
N LYS A 77 -9.16 -5.26 7.72
CA LYS A 77 -10.03 -5.95 8.66
C LYS A 77 -10.29 -5.08 9.90
N PRO A 78 -11.55 -4.86 10.31
CA PRO A 78 -11.84 -4.19 11.57
C PRO A 78 -11.48 -5.11 12.74
N VAL A 79 -10.85 -4.56 13.78
CA VAL A 79 -10.44 -5.30 14.96
C VAL A 79 -10.68 -4.50 16.24
N ALA A 80 -11.03 -5.19 17.33
CA ALA A 80 -11.00 -4.64 18.68
C ALA A 80 -9.63 -4.90 19.29
N VAL A 81 -8.97 -3.86 19.77
CA VAL A 81 -7.65 -3.95 20.41
C VAL A 81 -7.79 -3.87 21.91
N TYR A 82 -7.11 -4.77 22.61
CA TYR A 82 -6.96 -4.78 24.06
C TYR A 82 -5.47 -4.66 24.38
N LEU A 83 -5.11 -3.78 25.31
CA LEU A 83 -3.76 -3.64 25.85
C LEU A 83 -3.77 -4.00 27.32
N ASN A 84 -2.96 -5.00 27.72
CA ASN A 84 -2.90 -5.50 29.08
C ASN A 84 -4.28 -5.89 29.67
N GLY A 85 -5.18 -6.38 28.81
CA GLY A 85 -6.54 -6.78 29.21
C GLY A 85 -7.58 -5.65 29.20
N GLU A 86 -7.18 -4.40 29.00
CA GLU A 86 -8.09 -3.26 28.90
C GLU A 86 -8.44 -2.95 27.44
N TYR A 87 -9.71 -2.67 27.17
CA TYR A 87 -10.17 -2.29 25.84
C TYR A 87 -9.54 -0.94 25.43
N TRP A 88 -8.75 -1.00 24.34
CA TRP A 88 -8.02 0.17 23.86
C TRP A 88 -8.72 0.89 22.70
N GLY A 89 -9.59 0.18 21.98
CA GLY A 89 -10.40 0.79 20.93
C GLY A 89 -10.58 -0.09 19.69
N HIS A 90 -11.36 0.44 18.79
CA HIS A 90 -11.54 -0.11 17.45
C HIS A 90 -10.42 0.38 16.52
N TYR A 91 -9.81 -0.55 15.80
CA TYR A 91 -8.75 -0.29 14.82
C TYR A 91 -9.06 -0.97 13.49
N ASN A 92 -8.44 -0.49 12.45
CA ASN A 92 -8.37 -1.18 11.17
C ASN A 92 -7.01 -1.87 11.06
N LEU A 93 -7.01 -3.20 11.14
CA LEU A 93 -5.83 -4.00 10.83
C LEU A 93 -5.61 -3.95 9.31
N ARG A 94 -4.39 -3.60 8.89
CA ARG A 94 -4.02 -3.49 7.48
C ARG A 94 -2.67 -4.12 7.23
N GLU A 95 -2.46 -4.59 6.02
CA GLU A 95 -1.13 -4.89 5.53
C GLU A 95 -0.26 -3.64 5.56
N ARG A 96 1.04 -3.82 5.70
CA ARG A 96 1.97 -2.74 5.55
C ARG A 96 2.59 -2.77 4.16
N VAL A 97 2.52 -1.67 3.43
CA VAL A 97 3.23 -1.51 2.17
C VAL A 97 4.73 -1.41 2.48
N ASP A 98 5.45 -2.47 2.17
CA ASP A 98 6.91 -2.58 2.21
C ASP A 98 7.36 -3.67 1.20
N ARG A 99 8.65 -3.94 1.11
CA ARG A 99 9.19 -4.96 0.19
C ARG A 99 8.58 -6.37 0.37
N PHE A 100 8.18 -6.74 1.59
CA PHE A 100 7.54 -8.03 1.86
C PHE A 100 6.13 -8.07 1.27
N PHE A 101 5.39 -6.97 1.39
CA PHE A 101 4.08 -6.80 0.77
C PHE A 101 4.17 -6.94 -0.75
N ILE A 102 5.09 -6.20 -1.39
CA ILE A 102 5.28 -6.28 -2.85
C ILE A 102 5.70 -7.69 -3.27
N ALA A 103 6.68 -8.31 -2.58
CA ALA A 103 7.10 -9.67 -2.87
C ALA A 103 5.94 -10.67 -2.85
N GLN A 104 5.04 -10.57 -1.87
CA GLN A 104 3.89 -11.46 -1.73
C GLN A 104 2.82 -11.21 -2.81
N HIS A 105 2.55 -9.96 -3.16
CA HIS A 105 1.57 -9.61 -4.17
C HIS A 105 2.03 -9.94 -5.60
N GLU A 106 3.32 -9.73 -5.89
CA GLU A 106 3.92 -9.96 -7.21
C GLU A 106 4.52 -11.38 -7.37
N GLY A 107 4.47 -12.20 -6.33
CA GLY A 107 5.08 -13.54 -6.36
C GLY A 107 6.60 -13.52 -6.50
N LEU A 108 7.27 -12.47 -6.00
CA LEU A 108 8.71 -12.29 -6.06
C LEU A 108 9.42 -12.92 -4.85
N THR A 109 10.69 -13.27 -5.04
CA THR A 109 11.58 -13.54 -3.91
C THR A 109 11.94 -12.24 -3.18
N LEU A 110 12.38 -12.34 -1.93
CA LEU A 110 12.83 -11.16 -1.18
C LEU A 110 14.05 -10.48 -1.80
N ASP A 111 14.95 -11.25 -2.40
CA ASP A 111 16.11 -10.72 -3.10
C ASP A 111 15.68 -9.88 -4.32
N GLN A 112 14.70 -10.35 -5.09
CA GLN A 112 14.13 -9.56 -6.18
C GLN A 112 13.41 -8.29 -5.68
N ALA A 113 12.71 -8.38 -4.55
CA ALA A 113 12.05 -7.23 -3.95
C ALA A 113 13.03 -6.23 -3.32
N ASP A 114 14.28 -6.64 -3.03
CA ASP A 114 15.34 -5.75 -2.54
C ASP A 114 15.85 -4.80 -3.63
N ASP A 115 15.71 -5.16 -4.90
CA ASP A 115 16.10 -4.33 -6.05
C ASP A 115 15.00 -3.34 -6.49
N MET A 116 13.86 -3.31 -5.80
CA MET A 116 12.73 -2.44 -6.14
C MET A 116 12.78 -1.11 -5.39
N ASP A 117 12.27 -0.07 -6.04
CA ASP A 117 11.98 1.22 -5.42
C ASP A 117 10.50 1.31 -5.02
N ILE A 118 10.20 1.72 -3.80
CA ILE A 118 8.84 2.05 -3.36
C ILE A 118 8.77 3.55 -3.11
N LEU A 119 7.91 4.21 -3.86
CA LEU A 119 7.74 5.66 -3.83
C LEU A 119 6.34 6.02 -3.35
N VAL A 120 6.22 7.12 -2.63
CA VAL A 120 4.94 7.62 -2.12
C VAL A 120 4.72 9.08 -2.51
N GLY A 121 3.47 9.45 -2.68
CA GLY A 121 3.08 10.81 -3.05
C GLY A 121 3.76 11.28 -4.34
N SER A 122 4.43 12.42 -4.31
CA SER A 122 5.08 13.03 -5.46
C SER A 122 6.50 12.49 -5.74
N GLY A 123 6.82 11.28 -5.29
CA GLY A 123 8.11 10.62 -5.50
C GLY A 123 9.05 10.64 -4.29
N SER A 124 8.50 10.77 -3.08
CA SER A 124 9.26 10.54 -1.84
C SER A 124 9.60 9.06 -1.72
N VAL A 125 10.86 8.76 -1.39
CA VAL A 125 11.34 7.38 -1.30
C VAL A 125 10.96 6.76 0.04
N GLU A 126 10.13 5.72 0.02
CA GLU A 126 9.85 4.88 1.19
C GLU A 126 10.85 3.72 1.29
N TYR A 127 11.29 3.17 0.14
CA TYR A 127 12.29 2.12 0.01
C TYR A 127 13.07 2.27 -1.29
N GLY A 128 14.35 1.87 -1.32
CA GLY A 128 15.21 1.97 -2.50
C GLY A 128 15.80 3.37 -2.70
N SER A 129 15.98 3.80 -3.95
CA SER A 129 16.67 5.07 -4.29
C SER A 129 15.78 6.11 -4.97
N GLY A 130 14.82 5.68 -5.77
CA GLY A 130 14.00 6.57 -6.61
C GLY A 130 14.77 7.30 -7.72
N ALA A 131 16.01 6.92 -8.01
CA ALA A 131 16.83 7.56 -9.04
C ALA A 131 16.28 7.29 -10.45
N GLU A 132 15.88 6.05 -10.71
CA GLU A 132 15.31 5.64 -12.00
C GLU A 132 13.98 6.33 -12.26
N TYR A 133 13.11 6.41 -11.25
CA TYR A 133 11.86 7.16 -11.34
C TYR A 133 12.08 8.62 -11.72
N LYS A 134 13.03 9.30 -11.09
CA LYS A 134 13.34 10.71 -11.40
C LYS A 134 13.88 10.89 -12.82
N ALA A 135 14.71 9.94 -13.28
CA ALA A 135 15.23 9.94 -14.64
C ALA A 135 14.10 9.73 -15.66
N MET A 136 13.22 8.76 -15.41
CA MET A 136 12.04 8.48 -16.23
C MET A 136 11.14 9.71 -16.34
N ILE A 137 10.75 10.32 -15.21
CA ILE A 137 9.89 11.51 -15.21
C ILE A 137 10.53 12.69 -15.93
N LYS A 138 11.85 12.89 -15.77
CA LYS A 138 12.58 13.93 -16.50
C LYS A 138 12.53 13.70 -18.02
N LYS A 139 12.66 12.46 -18.48
CA LYS A 139 12.58 12.13 -19.90
C LYS A 139 11.15 12.31 -20.42
N LEU A 140 10.14 11.79 -19.74
CA LEU A 140 8.73 11.89 -20.14
C LEU A 140 8.23 13.33 -20.23
N LYS A 141 8.69 14.23 -19.34
CA LYS A 141 8.32 15.66 -19.39
C LYS A 141 8.76 16.38 -20.67
N ASN A 142 9.74 15.84 -21.39
CA ASN A 142 10.28 16.41 -22.63
C ASN A 142 10.01 15.51 -23.85
N SER A 143 9.08 14.56 -23.72
CA SER A 143 8.71 13.62 -24.77
C SER A 143 7.34 13.96 -25.37
N ASP A 144 7.09 13.47 -26.58
CA ASP A 144 5.80 13.55 -27.27
C ASP A 144 5.35 12.16 -27.74
N PRO A 145 4.88 11.30 -26.82
CA PRO A 145 4.44 9.94 -27.16
C PRO A 145 3.27 9.87 -28.14
N ALA A 146 2.55 10.97 -28.33
CA ALA A 146 1.43 11.03 -29.27
C ALA A 146 1.89 11.11 -30.72
N ASN A 147 3.02 11.79 -30.98
CA ASN A 147 3.50 12.06 -32.33
C ASN A 147 4.89 11.45 -32.60
N ASN A 148 5.62 11.00 -31.61
CA ASN A 148 6.95 10.41 -31.73
C ASN A 148 6.92 8.91 -31.32
N PRO A 149 7.15 7.97 -32.28
CA PRO A 149 7.16 6.54 -32.00
C PRO A 149 8.23 6.08 -30.98
N GLU A 150 9.39 6.75 -30.96
CA GLU A 150 10.44 6.40 -30.00
C GLU A 150 10.04 6.78 -28.56
N ASP A 151 9.41 7.95 -28.38
CA ASP A 151 8.88 8.39 -27.11
C ASP A 151 7.72 7.49 -26.64
N ARG A 152 6.90 7.04 -27.60
CA ARG A 152 5.84 6.08 -27.31
C ARG A 152 6.41 4.74 -26.85
N ALA A 153 7.39 4.21 -27.56
CA ALA A 153 8.05 2.97 -27.18
C ALA A 153 8.73 3.06 -25.80
N TYR A 154 9.31 4.22 -25.48
CA TYR A 154 9.88 4.45 -24.15
C TYR A 154 8.80 4.47 -23.06
N LEU A 155 7.68 5.12 -23.29
CA LEU A 155 6.55 5.15 -22.36
C LEU A 155 6.04 3.72 -22.09
N ASP A 156 5.78 2.95 -23.14
CA ASP A 156 5.25 1.59 -23.04
C ASP A 156 6.23 0.60 -22.36
N ALA A 157 7.54 0.85 -22.48
CA ALA A 157 8.56 0.04 -21.84
C ALA A 157 8.79 0.36 -20.35
N ASN A 158 8.36 1.52 -19.87
CA ASN A 158 8.66 1.99 -18.50
C ASN A 158 7.42 2.22 -17.62
N ILE A 159 6.23 2.21 -18.20
CA ILE A 159 4.99 2.41 -17.47
C ILE A 159 3.98 1.35 -17.88
N ASP A 160 3.43 0.64 -16.92
CA ASP A 160 2.24 -0.17 -17.10
C ASP A 160 1.03 0.77 -17.24
N ILE A 161 0.72 1.11 -18.49
CA ILE A 161 -0.33 2.08 -18.83
C ILE A 161 -1.70 1.54 -18.44
N ASP A 162 -1.97 0.26 -18.59
CA ASP A 162 -3.26 -0.33 -18.29
C ASP A 162 -3.52 -0.29 -16.77
N ASN A 163 -2.53 -0.68 -15.96
CA ASN A 163 -2.61 -0.57 -14.50
C ASN A 163 -2.78 0.89 -14.05
N PHE A 164 -2.03 1.83 -14.66
CA PHE A 164 -2.15 3.25 -14.36
C PHE A 164 -3.55 3.80 -14.68
N LEU A 165 -4.11 3.46 -15.84
CA LEU A 165 -5.46 3.91 -16.22
C LEU A 165 -6.54 3.28 -15.34
N GLU A 166 -6.39 2.02 -14.95
CA GLU A 166 -7.28 1.37 -14.01
C GLU A 166 -7.23 2.07 -12.63
N TYR A 167 -6.03 2.37 -12.13
CA TYR A 167 -5.87 3.14 -10.90
C TYR A 167 -6.56 4.50 -10.98
N MET A 168 -6.36 5.26 -12.05
CA MET A 168 -7.00 6.58 -12.25
C MET A 168 -8.52 6.47 -12.32
N ALA A 169 -9.06 5.44 -12.98
CA ALA A 169 -10.50 5.20 -13.04
C ALA A 169 -11.08 4.90 -11.66
N LEU A 170 -10.39 4.09 -10.87
CA LEU A 170 -10.78 3.75 -9.50
C LEU A 170 -10.75 4.98 -8.57
N GLU A 171 -9.71 5.81 -8.66
CA GLU A 171 -9.61 7.08 -7.89
C GLU A 171 -10.77 8.04 -8.23
N MET A 172 -11.08 8.19 -9.52
CA MET A 172 -12.23 9.02 -9.96
C MET A 172 -13.56 8.45 -9.47
N PHE A 173 -13.74 7.12 -9.55
CA PHE A 173 -14.96 6.46 -9.08
C PHE A 173 -15.14 6.58 -7.56
N ALA A 174 -14.04 6.42 -6.80
CA ALA A 174 -14.05 6.56 -5.35
C ALA A 174 -14.18 8.02 -4.86
N GLY A 175 -14.09 9.00 -5.77
CA GLY A 175 -14.10 10.42 -5.41
C GLY A 175 -12.90 10.83 -4.56
N ASN A 176 -11.77 10.15 -4.74
CA ASN A 176 -10.53 10.44 -4.04
C ASN A 176 -9.75 11.49 -4.84
N SER A 177 -9.83 12.74 -4.42
CA SER A 177 -9.20 13.89 -5.09
C SER A 177 -8.26 14.65 -4.16
#